data_9a860dba96e48e36e87d9b4043f90794
#
_entry.id   9a860dba96e48e36e87d9b4043f90794
#
_cell.length_a   1.000
_cell.length_b   1.000
_cell.length_c   1.000
_cell.angle_alpha   90.00
_cell.angle_beta   90.00
_cell.angle_gamma   90.00
#
_symmetry.space_group_name_H-M   'P 1'
#
loop_
_entity.id
_entity.type
_entity.pdbx_description
1 polymer ?
#
loop_
_entity_poly.entity_id
_entity_poly.type
_entity_poly.pdbx_seq_one_letter_code
_entity_poly.pdbx_strand_id
1 'polypeptide(L)'
;MPRSSHAVVPRLSLSAIAPMLVCWGLLLVCAAAGAQTPPPSIVPTDRLQEAWWAQRHAQVLEQVKQHADTPLLLIGDSITQNYEKAKAPDEDFQPTWQTFYGSRGALNLGFSGDGTEHVLWRLANGEVDGLQPKVALVLIGTNNTGHLGQTAEQAQLGIDAVVAAIEQKLPRTQILLLGVLPSDLSGEKSRRDAQINQGLAVRYGDNPRVTYLDVGSIFQRDGKLRTELFYDTRFRPPAGALHPDTQGQRMLAEAIEPTLARLLGEPPVKPVAALGRDFATSLIPVDRLEQDSYDWYARHHAALAAARALKPEVVMIGDSITHFWAGPPQATRVSGPESWSWLYGSRPVLNLGFGWDRTQNVLWRIRQGELDGLDPRWVVLHIGTNNLTGTAQSRAATPAETAQGVEAVVSEVRRRLPSSQLILMAIMPRGRHAGDAQRAPIAETNRLLAARYGKDRSVRLVDIGPRMLQPDGTLPEALMPDGTHPSEAGYAIWATALREAGITATP
;
A
#
# COMPACT_ATOMS: atom_id res chain seq x y z
N MET A 1 24.96 -36.80 -71.31
CA MET A 1 25.25 -36.45 -72.71
C MET A 1 24.53 -35.19 -73.10
N PRO A 2 25.13 -34.38 -73.97
CA PRO A 2 26.37 -33.62 -73.77
C PRO A 2 26.24 -32.13 -74.14
N ARG A 3 27.31 -31.45 -73.99
CA ARG A 3 28.09 -30.45 -74.75
C ARG A 3 27.99 -29.02 -74.16
N SER A 4 29.01 -28.51 -73.48
CA SER A 4 30.33 -27.99 -73.93
C SER A 4 30.30 -26.97 -75.06
N SER A 5 30.81 -25.77 -74.79
CA SER A 5 31.79 -25.00 -75.57
C SER A 5 32.04 -23.68 -74.82
N HIS A 6 33.18 -23.47 -74.35
CA HIS A 6 34.42 -22.92 -74.85
C HIS A 6 34.33 -21.51 -75.51
N ALA A 7 35.06 -20.62 -74.98
CA ALA A 7 36.18 -19.79 -75.41
C ALA A 7 35.78 -18.28 -75.49
N VAL A 8 36.56 -17.26 -75.28
CA VAL A 8 37.99 -17.00 -75.53
C VAL A 8 38.35 -15.66 -74.88
N VAL A 9 39.54 -15.56 -74.30
CA VAL A 9 40.19 -14.35 -73.84
C VAL A 9 40.87 -13.67 -75.08
N PRO A 10 41.01 -12.33 -75.08
CA PRO A 10 42.32 -11.76 -75.42
C PRO A 10 42.88 -10.82 -74.43
N ARG A 11 44.15 -10.92 -74.17
CA ARG A 11 45.09 -9.97 -73.63
C ARG A 11 45.47 -8.94 -74.69
N LEU A 12 45.75 -7.70 -74.22
CA LEU A 12 46.71 -6.72 -74.79
C LEU A 12 46.67 -5.53 -73.82
N SER A 13 47.65 -4.99 -73.34
CA SER A 13 49.06 -4.76 -73.36
C SER A 13 49.34 -3.35 -72.75
N LEU A 14 50.43 -3.24 -72.00
CA LEU A 14 50.93 -2.07 -71.30
C LEU A 14 51.15 -0.88 -72.18
N SER A 15 50.89 0.30 -71.63
CA SER A 15 51.69 1.48 -71.89
C SER A 15 51.83 2.34 -70.64
N ALA A 16 53.05 2.55 -70.21
CA ALA A 16 53.47 3.34 -69.07
C ALA A 16 53.44 4.85 -69.42
N ILE A 17 52.94 5.67 -68.48
CA ILE A 17 53.38 7.09 -68.29
C ILE A 17 53.34 7.33 -66.77
N ALA A 18 54.54 7.56 -66.22
CA ALA A 18 54.81 8.16 -64.90
C ALA A 18 55.06 9.67 -65.04
N PRO A 19 55.35 10.37 -63.93
CA PRO A 19 54.56 10.76 -62.75
C PRO A 19 54.40 12.26 -62.56
N MET A 20 53.51 12.71 -61.78
CA MET A 20 53.61 14.02 -61.14
C MET A 20 53.10 13.93 -59.71
N LEU A 21 54.05 13.91 -58.78
CA LEU A 21 53.83 14.05 -57.36
C LEU A 21 53.25 15.43 -57.06
N VAL A 22 52.01 15.50 -56.62
CA VAL A 22 51.45 16.64 -55.88
C VAL A 22 51.13 16.14 -54.45
N CYS A 23 52.06 16.51 -53.55
CA CYS A 23 51.84 16.36 -52.10
C CYS A 23 50.66 17.25 -51.63
N TRP A 24 49.51 16.69 -51.45
CA TRP A 24 48.46 17.25 -50.60
C TRP A 24 48.62 16.68 -49.19
N GLY A 25 49.21 17.50 -48.29
CA GLY A 25 49.22 17.25 -46.88
C GLY A 25 47.78 17.29 -46.34
N LEU A 26 47.15 16.14 -46.16
CA LEU A 26 45.98 16.05 -45.32
C LEU A 26 46.42 16.27 -43.86
N LEU A 27 46.20 17.47 -43.36
CA LEU A 27 46.15 17.75 -41.93
C LEU A 27 44.94 17.00 -41.39
N LEU A 28 45.16 15.80 -40.83
CA LEU A 28 44.24 15.16 -39.88
C LEU A 28 44.21 16.05 -38.63
N VAL A 29 43.25 16.98 -38.58
CA VAL A 29 42.83 17.58 -37.33
C VAL A 29 41.99 16.47 -36.62
N CYS A 30 42.65 15.64 -35.81
CA CYS A 30 41.98 14.91 -34.76
C CYS A 30 41.41 15.94 -33.78
N ALA A 31 40.18 16.37 -33.99
CA ALA A 31 39.37 16.98 -32.95
C ALA A 31 39.26 15.92 -31.83
N ALA A 32 40.11 16.02 -30.81
CA ALA A 32 39.87 15.37 -29.54
C ALA A 32 38.53 15.92 -29.03
N ALA A 33 37.42 15.21 -29.31
CA ALA A 33 36.21 15.41 -28.60
C ALA A 33 36.54 15.07 -27.13
N GLY A 34 36.83 16.10 -26.35
CA GLY A 34 37.00 15.92 -24.90
C GLY A 34 35.79 15.17 -24.39
N ALA A 35 36.03 14.01 -23.84
CA ALA A 35 34.98 13.24 -23.19
C ALA A 35 34.36 14.16 -22.11
N GLN A 36 33.20 14.73 -22.38
CA GLN A 36 32.48 15.52 -21.38
C GLN A 36 32.13 14.59 -20.22
N THR A 37 32.55 14.97 -19.04
CA THR A 37 32.14 14.25 -17.82
C THR A 37 30.61 14.15 -17.80
N PRO A 38 30.04 12.95 -17.62
CA PRO A 38 28.59 12.81 -17.59
C PRO A 38 28.00 13.68 -16.47
N PRO A 39 26.84 14.29 -16.70
CA PRO A 39 26.21 15.12 -15.67
C PRO A 39 25.94 14.30 -14.40
N PRO A 40 26.15 14.86 -13.19
CA PRO A 40 25.98 14.13 -11.94
C PRO A 40 24.62 13.43 -11.82
N SER A 41 23.55 14.02 -12.34
CA SER A 41 22.18 13.52 -12.30
C SER A 41 21.98 12.11 -12.88
N ILE A 42 22.86 11.65 -13.77
CA ILE A 42 22.78 10.32 -14.40
C ILE A 42 23.86 9.35 -13.90
N VAL A 43 24.72 9.77 -12.97
CA VAL A 43 25.75 8.92 -12.38
C VAL A 43 25.24 8.31 -11.08
N PRO A 44 24.93 6.99 -11.03
CA PRO A 44 24.43 6.36 -9.80
C PRO A 44 25.34 6.63 -8.61
N THR A 45 24.83 7.25 -7.57
CA THR A 45 25.59 7.69 -6.41
C THR A 45 24.83 7.30 -5.14
N ASP A 46 25.51 6.68 -4.18
CA ASP A 46 24.91 6.35 -2.88
C ASP A 46 25.08 7.47 -1.86
N ARG A 47 24.41 7.27 -0.71
CA ARG A 47 24.55 8.08 0.51
C ARG A 47 24.75 7.17 1.73
N LEU A 48 25.45 6.04 1.54
CA LEU A 48 25.69 5.04 2.60
C LEU A 48 26.48 5.58 3.79
N GLN A 49 27.23 6.67 3.60
CA GLN A 49 27.91 7.39 4.68
C GLN A 49 26.92 8.08 5.64
N GLU A 50 25.66 8.28 5.23
CA GLU A 50 24.59 8.78 6.09
C GLU A 50 23.86 7.61 6.75
N ALA A 51 24.07 7.43 8.05
CA ALA A 51 23.57 6.26 8.79
C ALA A 51 22.06 6.01 8.62
N TRP A 52 21.25 7.08 8.65
CA TRP A 52 19.79 6.99 8.45
C TRP A 52 19.43 6.49 7.05
N TRP A 53 20.17 6.93 6.01
CA TRP A 53 19.92 6.55 4.63
C TRP A 53 20.28 5.07 4.41
N ALA A 54 21.45 4.64 4.92
CA ALA A 54 21.88 3.24 4.89
C ALA A 54 20.87 2.33 5.61
N GLN A 55 20.40 2.74 6.80
CA GLN A 55 19.38 2.01 7.55
C GLN A 55 18.06 1.92 6.79
N ARG A 56 17.59 3.02 6.20
CA ARG A 56 16.36 3.03 5.40
C ARG A 56 16.49 2.12 4.18
N HIS A 57 17.62 2.18 3.46
CA HIS A 57 17.85 1.30 2.32
C HIS A 57 17.77 -0.17 2.73
N ALA A 58 18.40 -0.56 3.84
CA ALA A 58 18.29 -1.92 4.37
C ALA A 58 16.84 -2.31 4.73
N GLN A 59 16.08 -1.40 5.34
CA GLN A 59 14.66 -1.61 5.66
C GLN A 59 13.81 -1.80 4.39
N VAL A 60 14.03 -0.97 3.37
CA VAL A 60 13.33 -1.08 2.08
C VAL A 60 13.65 -2.41 1.39
N LEU A 61 14.91 -2.84 1.38
CA LEU A 61 15.28 -4.14 0.82
C LEU A 61 14.56 -5.31 1.53
N GLU A 62 14.35 -5.20 2.83
CA GLU A 62 13.59 -6.21 3.58
C GLU A 62 12.09 -6.16 3.22
N GLN A 63 11.51 -4.96 3.11
CA GLN A 63 10.13 -4.80 2.65
C GLN A 63 9.92 -5.35 1.23
N VAL A 64 10.86 -5.12 0.32
CA VAL A 64 10.83 -5.66 -1.05
C VAL A 64 10.74 -7.18 -1.06
N LYS A 65 11.51 -7.86 -0.19
CA LYS A 65 11.45 -9.33 -0.05
C LYS A 65 10.11 -9.80 0.50
N GLN A 66 9.54 -9.06 1.45
CA GLN A 66 8.28 -9.40 2.12
C GLN A 66 7.04 -9.13 1.24
N HIS A 67 7.13 -8.20 0.28
CA HIS A 67 6.02 -7.75 -0.57
C HIS A 67 6.32 -7.94 -2.06
N ALA A 68 6.81 -9.11 -2.43
CA ALA A 68 7.19 -9.40 -3.83
C ALA A 68 6.04 -9.28 -4.85
N ASP A 69 4.80 -9.34 -4.40
CA ASP A 69 3.58 -9.22 -5.19
C ASP A 69 2.94 -7.82 -5.17
N THR A 70 3.65 -6.80 -4.64
CA THR A 70 3.14 -5.42 -4.60
C THR A 70 2.69 -4.94 -5.98
N PRO A 71 1.47 -4.41 -6.13
CA PRO A 71 1.00 -3.90 -7.41
C PRO A 71 1.44 -2.47 -7.71
N LEU A 72 1.93 -1.73 -6.70
CA LEU A 72 2.22 -0.31 -6.79
C LEU A 72 3.51 0.06 -6.06
N LEU A 73 4.42 0.75 -6.76
CA LEU A 73 5.59 1.37 -6.16
C LEU A 73 5.44 2.90 -6.17
N LEU A 74 5.84 3.56 -5.09
CA LEU A 74 6.04 5.01 -5.06
C LEU A 74 7.54 5.26 -4.97
N ILE A 75 8.13 5.83 -6.02
CA ILE A 75 9.57 6.11 -6.14
C ILE A 75 9.78 7.62 -6.08
N GLY A 76 10.62 8.09 -5.17
CA GLY A 76 10.82 9.53 -5.02
C GLY A 76 11.77 9.93 -3.90
N ASP A 77 11.59 11.17 -3.48
CA ASP A 77 12.36 11.84 -2.45
C ASP A 77 11.60 12.01 -1.12
N SER A 78 11.84 13.11 -0.39
CA SER A 78 11.17 13.44 0.87
C SER A 78 9.66 13.58 0.75
N ILE A 79 9.16 14.10 -0.37
CA ILE A 79 7.72 14.28 -0.58
C ILE A 79 7.02 12.93 -0.60
N THR A 80 7.64 11.93 -1.23
CA THR A 80 7.17 10.54 -1.23
C THR A 80 7.36 9.88 0.14
N GLN A 81 8.55 10.04 0.76
CA GLN A 81 8.82 9.46 2.09
C GLN A 81 7.87 9.96 3.16
N ASN A 82 7.43 11.23 3.08
CA ASN A 82 6.57 11.84 4.08
C ASN A 82 5.27 11.07 4.35
N TYR A 83 4.77 10.27 3.41
CA TYR A 83 3.60 9.43 3.66
C TYR A 83 3.77 8.43 4.81
N GLU A 84 4.99 8.15 5.27
CA GLU A 84 5.27 7.29 6.42
C GLU A 84 5.19 8.01 7.78
N LYS A 85 5.20 9.34 7.78
CA LYS A 85 5.12 10.14 9.00
C LYS A 85 3.70 10.11 9.57
N ALA A 86 3.61 9.94 10.89
CA ALA A 86 2.34 9.70 11.58
C ALA A 86 2.11 10.58 12.81
N LYS A 87 3.08 11.43 13.22
CA LYS A 87 2.98 12.20 14.46
C LYS A 87 4.00 13.34 14.53
N ALA A 88 3.73 14.25 15.45
CA ALA A 88 4.62 15.36 15.77
C ALA A 88 6.08 14.89 16.04
N PRO A 89 7.08 15.71 15.69
CA PRO A 89 6.96 17.08 15.18
C PRO A 89 6.50 17.18 13.72
N ASP A 90 6.46 16.06 13.00
CA ASP A 90 5.94 15.97 11.65
C ASP A 90 4.40 15.94 11.64
N GLU A 91 3.82 16.04 10.48
CA GLU A 91 2.39 15.91 10.30
C GLU A 91 1.97 14.43 10.17
N ASP A 92 0.69 14.14 10.39
CA ASP A 92 0.14 12.81 10.19
C ASP A 92 -0.35 12.63 8.75
N PHE A 93 0.47 11.97 7.93
CA PHE A 93 0.13 11.66 6.54
C PHE A 93 -0.49 10.26 6.37
N GLN A 94 -0.56 9.47 7.44
CA GLN A 94 -1.06 8.10 7.39
C GLN A 94 -2.49 7.97 6.84
N PRO A 95 -3.46 8.85 7.18
CA PRO A 95 -4.79 8.77 6.62
C PRO A 95 -4.81 8.87 5.08
N THR A 96 -3.97 9.74 4.50
CA THR A 96 -3.83 9.86 3.04
C THR A 96 -3.14 8.64 2.46
N TRP A 97 -2.03 8.18 3.07
CA TRP A 97 -1.34 6.97 2.65
C TRP A 97 -2.29 5.77 2.60
N GLN A 98 -2.99 5.50 3.70
CA GLN A 98 -3.87 4.34 3.79
C GLN A 98 -5.04 4.40 2.80
N THR A 99 -5.58 5.60 2.56
CA THR A 99 -6.70 5.79 1.63
C THR A 99 -6.29 5.49 0.18
N PHE A 100 -5.17 6.01 -0.28
CA PHE A 100 -4.83 6.01 -1.71
C PHE A 100 -3.77 4.98 -2.12
N TYR A 101 -2.89 4.56 -1.21
CA TYR A 101 -1.72 3.73 -1.53
C TYR A 101 -1.62 2.47 -0.67
N GLY A 102 -1.64 2.59 0.66
CA GLY A 102 -1.48 1.47 1.59
C GLY A 102 -2.58 0.42 1.42
N SER A 103 -3.82 0.84 1.19
CA SER A 103 -4.94 -0.06 0.91
C SER A 103 -4.77 -0.90 -0.35
N ARG A 104 -3.82 -0.53 -1.21
CA ARG A 104 -3.44 -1.23 -2.44
C ARG A 104 -2.20 -2.09 -2.29
N GLY A 105 -1.62 -2.15 -1.09
CA GLY A 105 -0.37 -2.86 -0.84
C GLY A 105 0.83 -2.17 -1.49
N ALA A 106 0.82 -0.84 -1.60
CA ALA A 106 1.92 -0.08 -2.19
C ALA A 106 3.19 -0.13 -1.33
N LEU A 107 4.36 -0.13 -1.96
CA LEU A 107 5.64 0.09 -1.31
C LEU A 107 6.09 1.55 -1.49
N ASN A 108 6.53 2.16 -0.38
CA ASN A 108 7.10 3.51 -0.39
C ASN A 108 8.62 3.46 -0.52
N LEU A 109 9.12 3.79 -1.70
CA LEU A 109 10.54 3.90 -2.04
C LEU A 109 10.99 5.36 -2.09
N GLY A 110 10.43 6.23 -1.26
CA GLY A 110 10.84 7.62 -1.09
C GLY A 110 12.01 7.75 -0.10
N PHE A 111 12.99 8.59 -0.43
CA PHE A 111 14.13 8.89 0.45
C PHE A 111 14.39 10.41 0.49
N SER A 112 14.39 10.96 1.68
CA SER A 112 14.55 12.39 1.91
C SER A 112 15.87 12.91 1.35
N GLY A 113 15.79 14.00 0.60
CA GLY A 113 16.97 14.66 0.03
C GLY A 113 17.54 13.99 -1.24
N ASP A 114 16.96 12.89 -1.72
CA ASP A 114 17.46 12.21 -2.90
C ASP A 114 17.26 13.03 -4.19
N GLY A 115 18.29 13.05 -5.02
CA GLY A 115 18.21 13.39 -6.42
C GLY A 115 18.10 12.15 -7.30
N THR A 116 18.04 12.35 -8.61
CA THR A 116 17.90 11.26 -9.60
C THR A 116 19.07 10.27 -9.54
N GLU A 117 20.29 10.73 -9.30
CA GLU A 117 21.50 9.91 -9.11
C GLU A 117 21.37 8.90 -7.97
N HIS A 118 20.73 9.30 -6.87
CA HIS A 118 20.51 8.43 -5.71
C HIS A 118 19.45 7.37 -6.03
N VAL A 119 18.35 7.76 -6.70
CA VAL A 119 17.33 6.81 -7.18
C VAL A 119 17.95 5.79 -8.13
N LEU A 120 18.80 6.22 -9.09
CA LEU A 120 19.49 5.31 -10.00
C LEU A 120 20.34 4.28 -9.25
N TRP A 121 21.07 4.73 -8.22
CA TRP A 121 21.86 3.82 -7.39
C TRP A 121 20.96 2.81 -6.66
N ARG A 122 19.90 3.26 -6.02
CA ARG A 122 18.96 2.38 -5.28
C ARG A 122 18.30 1.34 -6.19
N LEU A 123 17.85 1.75 -7.37
CA LEU A 123 17.32 0.85 -8.38
C LEU A 123 18.35 -0.20 -8.81
N ALA A 124 19.62 0.19 -8.95
CA ALA A 124 20.70 -0.74 -9.29
C ALA A 124 21.07 -1.69 -8.12
N ASN A 125 20.75 -1.32 -6.88
CA ASN A 125 21.12 -2.02 -5.66
C ASN A 125 19.95 -2.71 -4.94
N GLY A 126 18.99 -3.24 -5.68
CA GLY A 126 18.04 -4.25 -5.19
C GLY A 126 16.65 -3.76 -4.86
N GLU A 127 16.35 -2.44 -4.86
CA GLU A 127 15.04 -1.92 -4.41
C GLU A 127 13.83 -2.35 -5.26
N VAL A 128 14.08 -2.90 -6.44
CA VAL A 128 13.00 -3.40 -7.31
C VAL A 128 13.22 -4.82 -7.79
N ASP A 129 14.26 -5.50 -7.25
CA ASP A 129 14.64 -6.82 -7.71
C ASP A 129 13.58 -7.87 -7.30
N GLY A 130 13.14 -8.65 -8.27
CA GLY A 130 12.10 -9.67 -8.08
C GLY A 130 10.66 -9.14 -8.07
N LEU A 131 10.44 -7.83 -8.07
CA LEU A 131 9.11 -7.23 -8.12
C LEU A 131 8.50 -7.24 -9.53
N GLN A 132 7.18 -7.24 -9.60
CA GLN A 132 6.42 -7.12 -10.84
C GLN A 132 5.18 -6.23 -10.63
N PRO A 133 5.36 -4.97 -10.23
CA PRO A 133 4.25 -4.07 -9.99
C PRO A 133 3.50 -3.75 -11.29
N LYS A 134 2.21 -3.45 -11.18
CA LYS A 134 1.43 -2.92 -12.30
C LYS A 134 1.85 -1.48 -12.63
N VAL A 135 2.09 -0.67 -11.58
CA VAL A 135 2.40 0.75 -11.71
C VAL A 135 3.59 1.14 -10.83
N ALA A 136 4.48 1.98 -11.37
CA ALA A 136 5.47 2.76 -10.64
C ALA A 136 5.09 4.24 -10.73
N LEU A 137 4.68 4.85 -9.62
CA LEU A 137 4.45 6.29 -9.49
C LEU A 137 5.78 6.94 -9.14
N VAL A 138 6.24 7.87 -9.97
CA VAL A 138 7.55 8.52 -9.85
C VAL A 138 7.39 10.02 -9.64
N LEU A 139 7.94 10.52 -8.53
CA LEU A 139 8.02 11.95 -8.23
C LEU A 139 9.43 12.26 -7.73
N ILE A 140 10.28 12.83 -8.61
CA ILE A 140 11.68 13.11 -8.35
C ILE A 140 12.15 14.33 -9.16
N GLY A 141 13.20 14.99 -8.71
CA GLY A 141 13.85 16.09 -9.44
C GLY A 141 13.90 17.42 -8.66
N THR A 142 13.08 17.58 -7.63
CA THR A 142 13.06 18.82 -6.84
C THR A 142 14.38 19.07 -6.12
N ASN A 143 15.09 18.03 -5.68
CA ASN A 143 16.40 18.16 -5.04
C ASN A 143 17.52 18.42 -6.05
N ASN A 144 17.40 17.93 -7.29
CA ASN A 144 18.36 18.19 -8.34
C ASN A 144 18.45 19.71 -8.60
N THR A 145 17.32 20.39 -8.77
CA THR A 145 17.27 21.85 -8.98
C THR A 145 17.40 22.64 -7.68
N GLY A 146 17.15 22.02 -6.54
CA GLY A 146 17.27 22.59 -5.19
C GLY A 146 18.70 22.53 -4.66
N HIS A 147 18.91 21.81 -3.57
CA HIS A 147 20.20 21.79 -2.86
C HIS A 147 21.38 21.16 -3.66
N LEU A 148 21.08 20.32 -4.68
CA LEU A 148 22.12 19.78 -5.56
C LEU A 148 22.54 20.77 -6.65
N GLY A 149 21.82 21.88 -6.86
CA GLY A 149 22.20 22.99 -7.70
C GLY A 149 22.30 22.69 -9.20
N GLN A 150 21.72 21.60 -9.67
CA GLN A 150 21.78 21.15 -11.05
C GLN A 150 20.92 22.02 -11.98
N THR A 151 21.28 22.07 -13.27
CA THR A 151 20.48 22.80 -14.28
C THR A 151 19.20 22.02 -14.61
N ALA A 152 18.27 22.68 -15.31
CA ALA A 152 17.04 22.03 -15.75
C ALA A 152 17.34 20.85 -16.69
N GLU A 153 18.30 21.03 -17.62
CA GLU A 153 18.72 20.00 -18.57
C GLU A 153 19.34 18.79 -17.84
N GLN A 154 20.21 19.04 -16.84
CA GLN A 154 20.81 17.97 -16.05
C GLN A 154 19.74 17.20 -15.26
N ALA A 155 18.84 17.90 -14.57
CA ALA A 155 17.76 17.28 -13.82
C ALA A 155 16.82 16.48 -14.73
N GLN A 156 16.46 17.00 -15.90
CA GLN A 156 15.64 16.27 -16.88
C GLN A 156 16.34 15.00 -17.38
N LEU A 157 17.64 15.08 -17.74
CA LEU A 157 18.41 13.89 -18.11
C LEU A 157 18.42 12.85 -16.99
N GLY A 158 18.51 13.28 -15.73
CA GLY A 158 18.42 12.40 -14.57
C GLY A 158 17.05 11.71 -14.46
N ILE A 159 15.97 12.45 -14.63
CA ILE A 159 14.60 11.89 -14.63
C ILE A 159 14.43 10.88 -15.78
N ASP A 160 14.90 11.23 -16.97
CA ASP A 160 14.87 10.34 -18.14
C ASP A 160 15.65 9.04 -17.87
N ALA A 161 16.81 9.13 -17.22
CA ALA A 161 17.60 7.97 -16.83
C ALA A 161 16.90 7.09 -15.80
N VAL A 162 16.21 7.69 -14.81
CA VAL A 162 15.40 6.95 -13.83
C VAL A 162 14.25 6.20 -14.53
N VAL A 163 13.53 6.86 -15.43
CA VAL A 163 12.48 6.23 -16.24
C VAL A 163 13.04 5.05 -17.03
N ALA A 164 14.15 5.24 -17.74
CA ALA A 164 14.80 4.17 -18.51
C ALA A 164 15.25 3.00 -17.63
N ALA A 165 15.78 3.26 -16.43
CA ALA A 165 16.17 2.22 -15.48
C ALA A 165 14.95 1.41 -14.99
N ILE A 166 13.82 2.06 -14.72
CA ILE A 166 12.57 1.40 -14.36
C ILE A 166 12.06 0.56 -15.55
N GLU A 167 12.06 1.09 -16.77
CA GLU A 167 11.64 0.36 -17.96
C GLU A 167 12.48 -0.90 -18.20
N GLN A 168 13.78 -0.82 -17.94
CA GLN A 168 14.69 -1.95 -18.08
C GLN A 168 14.46 -3.02 -16.99
N LYS A 169 14.35 -2.62 -15.74
CA LYS A 169 14.22 -3.54 -14.60
C LYS A 169 12.82 -4.11 -14.44
N LEU A 170 11.80 -3.32 -14.80
CA LEU A 170 10.39 -3.63 -14.64
C LEU A 170 9.66 -3.56 -16.00
N PRO A 171 9.96 -4.45 -16.96
CA PRO A 171 9.53 -4.32 -18.36
C PRO A 171 8.02 -4.39 -18.58
N ARG A 172 7.23 -4.82 -17.61
CA ARG A 172 5.77 -4.90 -17.67
C ARG A 172 5.03 -3.80 -16.90
N THR A 173 5.77 -2.96 -16.20
CA THR A 173 5.22 -1.91 -15.33
C THR A 173 4.87 -0.67 -16.14
N GLN A 174 3.70 -0.11 -15.92
CA GLN A 174 3.33 1.24 -16.39
C GLN A 174 3.95 2.28 -15.46
N ILE A 175 4.49 3.35 -16.01
CA ILE A 175 5.07 4.42 -15.22
C ILE A 175 4.11 5.60 -15.20
N LEU A 176 3.74 6.06 -14.00
CA LEU A 176 3.06 7.33 -13.80
C LEU A 176 4.10 8.35 -13.32
N LEU A 177 4.59 9.16 -14.26
CA LEU A 177 5.59 10.18 -14.00
C LEU A 177 4.92 11.50 -13.68
N LEU A 178 5.17 12.02 -12.48
CA LEU A 178 4.65 13.34 -12.07
C LEU A 178 5.62 14.45 -12.44
N GLY A 179 5.06 15.60 -12.79
CA GLY A 179 5.83 16.84 -12.88
C GLY A 179 6.44 17.23 -11.53
N VAL A 180 7.60 17.89 -11.53
CA VAL A 180 8.21 18.47 -10.33
C VAL A 180 7.25 19.48 -9.73
N LEU A 181 6.94 19.33 -8.44
CA LEU A 181 5.98 20.20 -7.75
C LEU A 181 6.54 21.64 -7.60
N PRO A 182 5.69 22.65 -7.66
CA PRO A 182 6.11 24.04 -7.46
C PRO A 182 6.57 24.27 -6.01
N SER A 183 7.56 25.17 -5.87
CA SER A 183 8.10 25.57 -4.56
C SER A 183 8.45 27.06 -4.59
N ASP A 184 8.71 27.68 -3.44
CA ASP A 184 9.17 29.06 -3.35
C ASP A 184 10.59 29.21 -2.73
N LEU A 185 11.41 28.17 -2.85
CA LEU A 185 12.79 28.19 -2.36
C LEU A 185 13.62 29.28 -3.06
N SER A 186 13.44 29.45 -4.37
CA SER A 186 13.99 30.56 -5.14
C SER A 186 13.31 30.70 -6.50
N GLY A 187 13.30 31.92 -7.07
CA GLY A 187 12.80 32.15 -8.42
C GLY A 187 13.59 31.42 -9.52
N GLU A 188 14.87 31.12 -9.27
CA GLU A 188 15.69 30.35 -10.21
C GLU A 188 15.26 28.88 -10.22
N LYS A 189 15.08 28.27 -9.05
CA LYS A 189 14.55 26.91 -8.95
C LYS A 189 13.19 26.80 -9.62
N SER A 190 12.27 27.72 -9.37
CA SER A 190 10.94 27.70 -9.97
C SER A 190 10.98 27.74 -11.50
N ARG A 191 11.92 28.51 -12.10
CA ARG A 191 12.12 28.51 -13.56
C ARG A 191 12.67 27.17 -14.06
N ARG A 192 13.65 26.58 -13.36
CA ARG A 192 14.23 25.28 -13.72
C ARG A 192 13.16 24.18 -13.66
N ASP A 193 12.34 24.14 -12.60
CA ASP A 193 11.26 23.18 -12.43
C ASP A 193 10.22 23.30 -13.57
N ALA A 194 9.85 24.52 -13.95
CA ALA A 194 8.96 24.76 -15.08
C ALA A 194 9.55 24.29 -16.42
N GLN A 195 10.85 24.49 -16.66
CA GLN A 195 11.54 24.01 -17.86
C GLN A 195 11.56 22.47 -17.90
N ILE A 196 11.85 21.83 -16.77
CA ILE A 196 11.78 20.36 -16.66
C ILE A 196 10.38 19.86 -17.03
N ASN A 197 9.34 20.42 -16.42
CA ASN A 197 7.96 19.97 -16.67
C ASN A 197 7.53 20.15 -18.12
N GLN A 198 7.96 21.24 -18.79
CA GLN A 198 7.74 21.42 -20.23
C GLN A 198 8.46 20.35 -21.05
N GLY A 199 9.72 20.06 -20.73
CA GLY A 199 10.50 19.03 -21.41
C GLY A 199 9.91 17.64 -21.23
N LEU A 200 9.48 17.29 -20.02
CA LEU A 200 8.84 16.00 -19.73
C LEU A 200 7.50 15.84 -20.45
N ALA A 201 6.68 16.89 -20.51
CA ALA A 201 5.41 16.88 -21.23
C ALA A 201 5.62 16.59 -22.73
N VAL A 202 6.63 17.21 -23.36
CA VAL A 202 6.99 16.96 -24.77
C VAL A 202 7.53 15.54 -24.95
N ARG A 203 8.40 15.08 -24.06
CA ARG A 203 9.06 13.78 -24.19
C ARG A 203 8.13 12.59 -23.98
N TYR A 204 7.19 12.68 -23.05
CA TYR A 204 6.35 11.58 -22.62
C TYR A 204 4.87 11.71 -23.02
N GLY A 205 4.48 12.78 -23.72
CA GLY A 205 3.10 13.04 -24.10
C GLY A 205 2.41 11.91 -24.85
N ASP A 206 3.15 11.21 -25.72
CA ASP A 206 2.63 10.09 -26.52
C ASP A 206 3.33 8.75 -26.18
N ASN A 207 3.96 8.64 -25.01
CA ASN A 207 4.66 7.41 -24.64
C ASN A 207 3.67 6.34 -24.19
N PRO A 208 3.69 5.13 -24.75
CA PRO A 208 2.71 4.08 -24.40
C PRO A 208 2.93 3.46 -23.01
N ARG A 209 4.12 3.60 -22.42
CA ARG A 209 4.47 3.03 -21.12
C ARG A 209 4.58 4.06 -20.00
N VAL A 210 4.73 5.33 -20.36
CA VAL A 210 4.89 6.44 -19.41
C VAL A 210 3.72 7.39 -19.56
N THR A 211 2.90 7.48 -18.53
CA THR A 211 1.87 8.52 -18.43
C THR A 211 2.46 9.69 -17.66
N TYR A 212 2.71 10.82 -18.35
CA TYR A 212 3.13 12.04 -17.69
C TYR A 212 1.92 12.79 -17.14
N LEU A 213 2.01 13.27 -15.90
CA LEU A 213 0.94 14.02 -15.25
C LEU A 213 1.52 15.19 -14.45
N ASP A 214 1.25 16.42 -14.87
CA ASP A 214 1.56 17.63 -14.11
C ASP A 214 0.35 18.07 -13.29
N VAL A 215 0.45 17.97 -11.98
CA VAL A 215 -0.58 18.38 -11.03
C VAL A 215 -0.18 19.64 -10.23
N GLY A 216 0.89 20.30 -10.62
CA GLY A 216 1.44 21.46 -9.91
C GLY A 216 0.45 22.62 -9.75
N SER A 217 -0.52 22.75 -10.65
CA SER A 217 -1.56 23.80 -10.60
C SER A 217 -2.45 23.73 -9.35
N ILE A 218 -2.60 22.56 -8.71
CA ILE A 218 -3.40 22.43 -7.46
C ILE A 218 -2.79 23.23 -6.31
N PHE A 219 -1.47 23.45 -6.37
CA PHE A 219 -0.71 24.25 -5.38
C PHE A 219 -0.65 25.74 -5.74
N GLN A 220 -1.39 26.18 -6.76
CA GLN A 220 -1.39 27.57 -7.21
C GLN A 220 -2.79 28.17 -7.17
N ARG A 221 -2.85 29.49 -6.92
CA ARG A 221 -4.06 30.32 -7.03
C ARG A 221 -3.64 31.68 -7.59
N ASP A 222 -4.29 32.12 -8.67
CA ASP A 222 -4.00 33.40 -9.36
C ASP A 222 -2.52 33.56 -9.69
N GLY A 223 -1.86 32.48 -10.15
CA GLY A 223 -0.44 32.44 -10.52
C GLY A 223 0.54 32.49 -9.34
N LYS A 224 0.04 32.41 -8.10
CA LYS A 224 0.86 32.41 -6.88
C LYS A 224 0.80 31.06 -6.20
N LEU A 225 1.92 30.66 -5.57
CA LEU A 225 1.98 29.46 -4.75
C LEU A 225 1.09 29.60 -3.52
N ARG A 226 0.34 28.58 -3.21
CA ARG A 226 -0.48 28.46 -1.99
C ARG A 226 0.39 27.96 -0.85
N THR A 227 1.20 28.85 -0.28
CA THR A 227 2.18 28.50 0.75
C THR A 227 1.56 27.92 2.02
N GLU A 228 0.25 28.18 2.24
CA GLU A 228 -0.52 27.57 3.33
C GLU A 228 -0.65 26.04 3.23
N LEU A 229 -0.39 25.45 2.07
CA LEU A 229 -0.40 23.99 1.84
C LEU A 229 0.95 23.31 2.08
N PHE A 230 1.92 24.05 2.63
CA PHE A 230 3.28 23.56 2.85
C PHE A 230 3.68 23.75 4.32
N TYR A 231 4.14 22.68 4.97
CA TYR A 231 4.44 22.78 6.41
C TYR A 231 5.77 23.50 6.73
N ASP A 232 6.68 23.60 5.78
CA ASP A 232 7.98 24.28 5.96
C ASP A 232 7.81 25.73 6.37
N THR A 233 6.76 26.39 5.88
CA THR A 233 6.47 27.80 6.20
C THR A 233 6.12 28.03 7.67
N ARG A 234 5.83 26.96 8.42
CA ARG A 234 5.51 26.99 9.86
C ARG A 234 6.73 26.81 10.73
N PHE A 235 7.90 26.53 10.16
CA PHE A 235 9.14 26.43 10.93
C PHE A 235 9.56 27.79 11.51
N ARG A 236 10.42 27.76 12.52
CA ARG A 236 10.99 28.96 13.12
C ARG A 236 12.51 28.87 13.10
N PRO A 237 13.21 29.67 12.24
CA PRO A 237 12.61 30.62 11.29
C PRO A 237 11.82 29.90 10.18
N PRO A 238 10.86 30.59 9.55
CA PRO A 238 10.13 30.02 8.41
C PRO A 238 11.09 29.62 7.30
N ALA A 239 10.88 28.45 6.72
CA ALA A 239 11.55 27.98 5.50
C ALA A 239 10.67 28.24 4.28
N GLY A 240 11.27 28.28 3.10
CA GLY A 240 10.52 28.33 1.85
C GLY A 240 9.66 27.08 1.65
N ALA A 241 8.48 27.26 1.05
CA ALA A 241 7.54 26.17 0.80
C ALA A 241 8.14 25.14 -0.16
N LEU A 242 8.27 23.90 0.30
CA LEU A 242 8.81 22.76 -0.45
C LEU A 242 7.99 21.50 -0.23
N HIS A 243 7.68 21.17 1.02
CA HIS A 243 7.01 19.95 1.38
C HIS A 243 5.52 20.21 1.63
N PRO A 244 4.63 19.64 0.81
CA PRO A 244 3.20 19.74 1.06
C PRO A 244 2.85 19.21 2.46
N ASP A 245 1.96 19.92 3.15
CA ASP A 245 1.41 19.51 4.43
C ASP A 245 0.36 18.40 4.27
N THR A 246 -0.27 17.99 5.35
CA THR A 246 -1.31 16.93 5.33
C THR A 246 -2.41 17.24 4.32
N GLN A 247 -2.84 18.49 4.22
CA GLN A 247 -3.84 18.90 3.23
C GLN A 247 -3.28 18.89 1.80
N GLY A 248 -2.06 19.40 1.61
CA GLY A 248 -1.37 19.41 0.32
C GLY A 248 -1.10 18.00 -0.21
N GLN A 249 -0.62 17.08 0.64
CA GLN A 249 -0.41 15.67 0.27
C GLN A 249 -1.73 14.97 -0.09
N ARG A 250 -2.82 15.27 0.61
CA ARG A 250 -4.13 14.74 0.27
C ARG A 250 -4.61 15.25 -1.09
N MET A 251 -4.52 16.55 -1.33
CA MET A 251 -4.89 17.15 -2.63
C MET A 251 -4.06 16.57 -3.77
N LEU A 252 -2.78 16.31 -3.53
CA LEU A 252 -1.89 15.64 -4.49
C LEU A 252 -2.39 14.23 -4.80
N ALA A 253 -2.68 13.42 -3.78
CA ALA A 253 -3.19 12.07 -3.95
C ALA A 253 -4.54 12.05 -4.69
N GLU A 254 -5.47 12.96 -4.35
CA GLU A 254 -6.78 13.11 -5.01
C GLU A 254 -6.62 13.49 -6.50
N ALA A 255 -5.67 14.36 -6.84
CA ALA A 255 -5.41 14.77 -8.23
C ALA A 255 -4.79 13.64 -9.07
N ILE A 256 -3.99 12.78 -8.45
CA ILE A 256 -3.34 11.62 -9.09
C ILE A 256 -4.34 10.47 -9.28
N GLU A 257 -5.25 10.31 -8.36
CA GLU A 257 -6.10 9.12 -8.20
C GLU A 257 -6.82 8.65 -9.47
N PRO A 258 -7.48 9.51 -10.27
CA PRO A 258 -8.17 9.06 -11.47
C PRO A 258 -7.25 8.38 -12.48
N THR A 259 -6.03 8.89 -12.61
CA THR A 259 -5.01 8.33 -13.52
C THR A 259 -4.41 7.05 -12.94
N LEU A 260 -4.07 7.05 -11.65
CA LEU A 260 -3.50 5.91 -10.96
C LEU A 260 -4.45 4.70 -10.97
N ALA A 261 -5.71 4.91 -10.61
CA ALA A 261 -6.74 3.86 -10.61
C ALA A 261 -6.93 3.24 -12.00
N ARG A 262 -6.97 4.09 -13.05
CA ARG A 262 -7.05 3.62 -14.44
C ARG A 262 -5.86 2.75 -14.81
N LEU A 263 -4.64 3.14 -14.44
CA LEU A 263 -3.42 2.35 -14.73
C LEU A 263 -3.37 1.02 -13.95
N LEU A 264 -3.89 1.00 -12.73
CA LEU A 264 -4.02 -0.22 -11.93
C LEU A 264 -5.14 -1.13 -12.42
N GLY A 265 -6.07 -0.62 -13.24
CA GLY A 265 -7.27 -1.35 -13.68
C GLY A 265 -8.33 -1.47 -12.58
N GLU A 266 -8.43 -0.45 -11.71
CA GLU A 266 -9.35 -0.40 -10.57
C GLU A 266 -10.29 0.82 -10.68
N PRO A 267 -11.47 0.78 -10.05
CA PRO A 267 -12.26 2.00 -9.88
C PRO A 267 -11.51 2.99 -8.98
N PRO A 268 -11.59 4.31 -9.25
CA PRO A 268 -11.00 5.31 -8.40
C PRO A 268 -11.49 5.18 -6.95
N VAL A 269 -10.57 5.31 -6.00
CA VAL A 269 -10.92 5.49 -4.59
C VAL A 269 -11.74 6.77 -4.52
N LYS A 270 -12.96 6.68 -4.03
CA LYS A 270 -13.75 7.89 -3.79
C LYS A 270 -13.04 8.64 -2.66
N PRO A 271 -12.72 9.94 -2.84
CA PRO A 271 -12.23 10.74 -1.75
C PRO A 271 -13.20 10.56 -0.59
N VAL A 272 -12.71 10.08 0.54
CA VAL A 272 -13.54 10.09 1.73
C VAL A 272 -13.82 11.56 1.99
N ALA A 273 -15.08 11.96 1.87
CA ALA A 273 -15.51 13.34 1.95
C ALA A 273 -14.81 14.01 3.13
N ALA A 274 -14.01 15.02 2.83
CA ALA A 274 -13.16 15.77 3.75
C ALA A 274 -12.67 14.94 4.92
N LEU A 275 -11.40 14.54 4.92
CA LEU A 275 -10.68 14.07 6.11
C LEU A 275 -10.63 15.23 7.13
N GLY A 276 -11.81 15.68 7.56
CA GLY A 276 -11.99 16.52 8.72
C GLY A 276 -11.84 15.67 9.97
N ARG A 277 -11.92 16.30 11.14
CA ARG A 277 -11.83 15.63 12.45
C ARG A 277 -12.81 14.47 12.67
N ASP A 278 -13.78 14.28 11.74
CA ASP A 278 -14.89 13.33 11.79
C ASP A 278 -14.70 12.11 10.85
N PHE A 279 -13.47 11.79 10.54
CA PHE A 279 -13.18 10.70 9.62
C PHE A 279 -13.27 9.32 10.31
N ALA A 280 -14.08 8.42 9.72
CA ALA A 280 -14.25 7.05 10.20
C ALA A 280 -13.03 6.18 9.85
N THR A 281 -12.01 6.16 10.71
CA THR A 281 -10.80 5.33 10.53
C THR A 281 -11.12 3.84 10.35
N SER A 282 -12.27 3.39 10.86
CA SER A 282 -12.78 2.03 10.71
C SER A 282 -13.00 1.57 9.26
N LEU A 283 -13.04 2.51 8.30
CA LEU A 283 -13.27 2.25 6.88
C LEU A 283 -11.98 2.23 6.04
N ILE A 284 -10.85 2.62 6.61
CA ILE A 284 -9.58 2.73 5.90
C ILE A 284 -8.77 1.46 6.09
N PRO A 285 -8.62 0.62 5.07
CA PRO A 285 -7.79 -0.58 5.19
C PRO A 285 -6.37 -0.23 5.60
N VAL A 286 -5.89 -0.85 6.63
CA VAL A 286 -4.55 -0.70 7.19
C VAL A 286 -4.05 -2.06 7.66
N ASP A 287 -2.78 -2.33 7.49
CA ASP A 287 -2.12 -3.51 8.01
C ASP A 287 -2.01 -3.47 9.55
N ARG A 288 -1.06 -4.13 10.14
CA ARG A 288 -0.90 -4.17 11.59
C ARG A 288 -0.82 -2.78 12.22
N LEU A 289 -1.71 -2.48 13.13
CA LEU A 289 -1.67 -1.28 13.97
C LEU A 289 -1.02 -1.54 15.33
N GLU A 290 -1.34 -2.67 15.96
CA GLU A 290 -0.91 -2.98 17.31
C GLU A 290 0.16 -4.09 17.31
N GLN A 291 1.03 -4.05 18.31
CA GLN A 291 1.88 -5.20 18.61
C GLN A 291 1.17 -6.18 19.54
N ASP A 292 1.36 -7.47 19.29
CA ASP A 292 0.87 -8.54 20.13
C ASP A 292 2.00 -9.55 20.41
N SER A 293 1.71 -10.60 21.15
CA SER A 293 2.64 -11.70 21.51
C SER A 293 3.03 -12.62 20.34
N TYR A 294 2.55 -12.34 19.13
CA TYR A 294 2.83 -13.09 17.92
C TYR A 294 3.23 -12.16 16.76
N ASP A 295 3.87 -12.72 15.73
CA ASP A 295 4.14 -11.99 14.49
C ASP A 295 2.89 -11.97 13.60
N TRP A 296 2.31 -10.78 13.45
CA TRP A 296 1.09 -10.55 12.68
C TRP A 296 1.28 -10.88 11.19
N TYR A 297 2.43 -10.50 10.60
CA TYR A 297 2.70 -10.77 9.18
C TYR A 297 2.96 -12.26 8.93
N ALA A 298 3.72 -12.91 9.81
CA ALA A 298 3.92 -14.36 9.73
C ALA A 298 2.58 -15.11 9.80
N ARG A 299 1.65 -14.65 10.65
CA ARG A 299 0.29 -15.21 10.70
C ARG A 299 -0.49 -14.94 9.42
N HIS A 300 -0.38 -13.75 8.83
CA HIS A 300 -1.03 -13.43 7.55
C HIS A 300 -0.54 -14.38 6.44
N HIS A 301 0.78 -14.56 6.32
CA HIS A 301 1.34 -15.52 5.36
C HIS A 301 0.89 -16.96 5.62
N ALA A 302 0.82 -17.37 6.89
CA ALA A 302 0.31 -18.70 7.26
C ALA A 302 -1.18 -18.85 6.92
N ALA A 303 -1.99 -17.79 7.07
CA ALA A 303 -3.39 -17.75 6.70
C ALA A 303 -3.58 -17.90 5.17
N LEU A 304 -2.79 -17.17 4.37
CA LEU A 304 -2.77 -17.33 2.90
C LEU A 304 -2.38 -18.74 2.46
N ALA A 305 -1.38 -19.34 3.11
CA ALA A 305 -0.96 -20.71 2.83
C ALA A 305 -2.05 -21.72 3.20
N ALA A 306 -2.65 -21.55 4.38
CA ALA A 306 -3.75 -22.41 4.87
C ALA A 306 -5.01 -22.30 3.98
N ALA A 307 -5.34 -21.08 3.53
CA ALA A 307 -6.45 -20.84 2.61
C ALA A 307 -6.32 -21.66 1.33
N ARG A 308 -5.12 -21.70 0.76
CA ARG A 308 -4.83 -22.48 -0.46
C ARG A 308 -4.84 -23.99 -0.25
N ALA A 309 -4.43 -24.44 0.95
CA ALA A 309 -4.26 -25.87 1.25
C ALA A 309 -5.54 -26.55 1.74
N LEU A 310 -6.39 -25.86 2.54
CA LEU A 310 -7.47 -26.50 3.30
C LEU A 310 -8.79 -26.66 2.54
N LYS A 311 -9.06 -25.86 1.51
CA LYS A 311 -10.40 -25.77 0.89
C LYS A 311 -11.50 -25.70 1.96
N PRO A 312 -11.53 -24.67 2.78
CA PRO A 312 -12.37 -24.64 3.99
C PRO A 312 -13.86 -24.64 3.64
N GLU A 313 -14.66 -25.39 4.40
CA GLU A 313 -16.11 -25.27 4.38
C GLU A 313 -16.61 -24.10 5.25
N VAL A 314 -15.82 -23.74 6.25
CA VAL A 314 -16.11 -22.61 7.16
C VAL A 314 -14.90 -21.71 7.22
N VAL A 315 -15.13 -20.40 7.09
CA VAL A 315 -14.13 -19.37 7.33
C VAL A 315 -14.56 -18.52 8.51
N MET A 316 -13.68 -18.42 9.52
CA MET A 316 -13.88 -17.59 10.70
C MET A 316 -13.06 -16.31 10.53
N ILE A 317 -13.67 -15.14 10.56
CA ILE A 317 -13.00 -13.83 10.41
C ILE A 317 -13.19 -13.04 11.68
N GLY A 318 -12.10 -12.47 12.22
CA GLY A 318 -12.23 -11.67 13.43
C GLY A 318 -10.92 -11.19 14.04
N ASP A 319 -11.02 -10.80 15.30
CA ASP A 319 -9.94 -10.32 16.16
C ASP A 319 -9.37 -11.43 17.07
N SER A 320 -8.78 -11.04 18.23
CA SER A 320 -8.23 -11.97 19.22
C SER A 320 -9.23 -12.99 19.73
N ILE A 321 -10.51 -12.64 19.82
CA ILE A 321 -11.57 -13.53 20.29
C ILE A 321 -11.75 -14.70 19.30
N THR A 322 -11.68 -14.44 18.01
CA THR A 322 -11.68 -15.49 16.98
C THR A 322 -10.33 -16.21 16.94
N HIS A 323 -9.21 -15.47 17.03
CA HIS A 323 -7.85 -16.00 16.96
C HIS A 323 -7.60 -17.09 18.00
N PHE A 324 -7.98 -16.82 19.25
CA PHE A 324 -7.67 -17.70 20.39
C PHE A 324 -8.65 -18.85 20.59
N TRP A 325 -9.67 -18.99 19.76
CA TRP A 325 -10.58 -20.11 19.88
C TRP A 325 -9.85 -21.43 19.62
N ALA A 326 -9.60 -21.79 18.38
CA ALA A 326 -8.75 -22.89 17.92
C ALA A 326 -8.66 -22.87 16.38
N GLY A 327 -8.12 -23.93 15.79
CA GLY A 327 -8.07 -24.16 14.35
C GLY A 327 -6.89 -23.55 13.61
N PRO A 328 -6.67 -23.97 12.35
CA PRO A 328 -5.55 -23.51 11.53
C PRO A 328 -5.78 -22.11 10.93
N PRO A 329 -4.72 -21.29 10.76
CA PRO A 329 -3.37 -21.52 11.30
C PRO A 329 -3.37 -21.43 12.82
N GLN A 330 -2.63 -22.35 13.48
CA GLN A 330 -2.64 -22.45 14.95
C GLN A 330 -2.19 -21.15 15.61
N ALA A 331 -2.92 -20.74 16.63
CA ALA A 331 -2.55 -19.64 17.50
C ALA A 331 -1.51 -20.07 18.54
N THR A 332 -0.72 -19.12 19.06
CA THR A 332 0.18 -19.36 20.20
C THR A 332 -0.59 -19.60 21.49
N ARG A 333 -1.83 -19.11 21.57
CA ARG A 333 -2.80 -19.36 22.65
C ARG A 333 -4.05 -19.98 22.07
N VAL A 334 -4.52 -21.10 22.68
CA VAL A 334 -5.78 -21.77 22.33
C VAL A 334 -6.61 -21.89 23.61
N SER A 335 -7.82 -21.35 23.60
CA SER A 335 -8.66 -21.25 24.81
C SER A 335 -10.01 -22.03 24.71
N GLY A 336 -10.34 -22.59 23.53
CA GLY A 336 -11.58 -23.28 23.29
C GLY A 336 -11.47 -24.52 22.39
N PRO A 337 -10.48 -25.44 22.61
CA PRO A 337 -10.28 -26.59 21.73
C PRO A 337 -11.40 -27.62 21.79
N GLU A 338 -12.06 -27.80 22.94
CA GLU A 338 -13.12 -28.77 23.11
C GLU A 338 -14.41 -28.31 22.40
N SER A 339 -14.79 -27.05 22.60
CA SER A 339 -15.96 -26.45 21.94
C SER A 339 -15.77 -26.32 20.42
N TRP A 340 -14.54 -26.08 19.98
CA TRP A 340 -14.18 -26.10 18.56
C TRP A 340 -14.38 -27.49 17.95
N SER A 341 -13.81 -28.51 18.59
CA SER A 341 -13.93 -29.91 18.17
C SER A 341 -15.38 -30.40 18.21
N TRP A 342 -16.13 -30.00 19.22
CA TRP A 342 -17.54 -30.32 19.33
C TRP A 342 -18.39 -29.71 18.20
N LEU A 343 -18.09 -28.47 17.80
CA LEU A 343 -18.85 -27.79 16.76
C LEU A 343 -18.48 -28.27 15.36
N TYR A 344 -17.18 -28.37 15.08
CA TYR A 344 -16.68 -28.57 13.72
C TYR A 344 -16.33 -30.02 13.40
N GLY A 345 -15.94 -30.83 14.39
CA GLY A 345 -15.49 -32.22 14.18
C GLY A 345 -14.31 -32.26 13.19
N SER A 346 -14.45 -33.02 12.13
CA SER A 346 -13.45 -33.15 11.07
C SER A 346 -13.60 -32.12 9.93
N ARG A 347 -14.59 -31.23 10.04
CA ARG A 347 -14.85 -30.20 9.01
C ARG A 347 -13.64 -29.27 8.82
N PRO A 348 -13.22 -29.01 7.57
CA PRO A 348 -12.13 -28.07 7.31
C PRO A 348 -12.59 -26.62 7.60
N VAL A 349 -11.99 -26.02 8.61
CA VAL A 349 -12.24 -24.64 9.05
C VAL A 349 -10.97 -23.82 8.98
N LEU A 350 -11.05 -22.65 8.38
CA LEU A 350 -9.96 -21.68 8.34
C LEU A 350 -10.22 -20.58 9.36
N ASN A 351 -9.28 -20.38 10.30
CA ASN A 351 -9.35 -19.35 11.32
C ASN A 351 -8.55 -18.10 10.91
N LEU A 352 -9.26 -17.10 10.38
CA LEU A 352 -8.74 -15.76 10.05
C LEU A 352 -8.99 -14.75 11.19
N GLY A 353 -8.89 -15.19 12.44
CA GLY A 353 -8.82 -14.29 13.59
C GLY A 353 -7.39 -13.80 13.82
N PHE A 354 -7.23 -12.50 14.15
CA PHE A 354 -5.94 -11.87 14.44
C PHE A 354 -6.06 -11.02 15.71
N GLY A 355 -5.15 -11.24 16.65
CA GLY A 355 -5.09 -10.42 17.86
C GLY A 355 -5.01 -8.93 17.55
N TRP A 356 -5.76 -8.13 18.29
CA TRP A 356 -5.88 -6.68 18.15
C TRP A 356 -6.48 -6.15 16.86
N ASP A 357 -6.84 -7.00 15.90
CA ASP A 357 -7.44 -6.52 14.66
C ASP A 357 -8.72 -5.70 14.92
N ARG A 358 -8.84 -4.67 14.09
CA ARG A 358 -9.99 -3.78 13.93
C ARG A 358 -10.62 -4.04 12.57
N THR A 359 -11.75 -3.44 12.28
CA THR A 359 -12.41 -3.57 10.96
C THR A 359 -11.49 -3.19 9.81
N GLN A 360 -10.68 -2.15 9.97
CA GLN A 360 -9.72 -1.71 8.96
C GLN A 360 -8.61 -2.74 8.68
N ASN A 361 -8.15 -3.47 9.68
CA ASN A 361 -7.16 -4.54 9.49
C ASN A 361 -7.78 -5.72 8.73
N VAL A 362 -9.00 -6.10 9.07
CA VAL A 362 -9.75 -7.14 8.35
C VAL A 362 -9.95 -6.74 6.89
N LEU A 363 -10.35 -5.49 6.61
CA LEU A 363 -10.49 -4.98 5.25
C LEU A 363 -9.18 -5.08 4.46
N TRP A 364 -8.06 -4.75 5.09
CA TRP A 364 -6.74 -4.87 4.48
C TRP A 364 -6.43 -6.32 4.14
N ARG A 365 -6.54 -7.25 5.10
CA ARG A 365 -6.23 -8.67 4.92
C ARG A 365 -7.07 -9.33 3.82
N ILE A 366 -8.36 -9.03 3.78
CA ILE A 366 -9.25 -9.51 2.73
C ILE A 366 -8.77 -9.00 1.36
N ARG A 367 -8.36 -7.74 1.25
CA ARG A 367 -7.83 -7.17 0.01
C ARG A 367 -6.49 -7.77 -0.39
N GLN A 368 -5.69 -8.23 0.59
CA GLN A 368 -4.43 -8.94 0.37
C GLN A 368 -4.59 -10.44 0.10
N GLY A 369 -5.81 -10.90 -0.21
CA GLY A 369 -6.04 -12.20 -0.80
C GLY A 369 -6.46 -13.31 0.16
N GLU A 370 -6.73 -13.03 1.45
CA GLU A 370 -7.12 -14.08 2.41
C GLU A 370 -8.40 -14.86 2.02
N LEU A 371 -9.23 -14.28 1.16
CA LEU A 371 -10.46 -14.93 0.67
C LEU A 371 -10.38 -15.35 -0.80
N ASP A 372 -9.24 -15.14 -1.48
CA ASP A 372 -9.14 -15.38 -2.92
C ASP A 372 -9.17 -16.88 -3.24
N GLY A 373 -10.04 -17.23 -4.19
CA GLY A 373 -10.21 -18.64 -4.64
C GLY A 373 -10.92 -19.55 -3.64
N LEU A 374 -11.45 -19.01 -2.53
CA LEU A 374 -12.26 -19.76 -1.58
C LEU A 374 -13.72 -19.80 -2.01
N ASP A 375 -14.41 -20.91 -1.67
CA ASP A 375 -15.85 -21.07 -1.82
C ASP A 375 -16.42 -21.80 -0.57
N PRO A 376 -16.30 -21.20 0.64
CA PRO A 376 -16.79 -21.82 1.85
C PRO A 376 -18.33 -21.79 1.89
N ARG A 377 -18.93 -22.82 2.47
CA ARG A 377 -20.37 -22.81 2.73
C ARG A 377 -20.77 -21.73 3.73
N TRP A 378 -19.89 -21.50 4.75
CA TRP A 378 -20.15 -20.60 5.86
C TRP A 378 -19.03 -19.61 6.07
N VAL A 379 -19.39 -18.34 6.31
CA VAL A 379 -18.47 -17.33 6.86
C VAL A 379 -19.04 -16.86 8.19
N VAL A 380 -18.22 -16.88 9.23
CA VAL A 380 -18.55 -16.34 10.54
C VAL A 380 -17.68 -15.11 10.79
N LEU A 381 -18.29 -13.95 10.97
CA LEU A 381 -17.61 -12.69 11.21
C LEU A 381 -17.88 -12.19 12.63
N HIS A 382 -16.83 -12.02 13.43
CA HIS A 382 -16.86 -11.37 14.74
C HIS A 382 -15.75 -10.33 14.83
N ILE A 383 -16.08 -9.04 14.73
CA ILE A 383 -15.11 -7.94 14.72
C ILE A 383 -15.72 -6.64 15.26
N GLY A 384 -14.90 -5.75 15.78
CA GLY A 384 -15.30 -4.39 16.16
C GLY A 384 -15.00 -4.03 17.61
N THR A 385 -14.71 -5.00 18.49
CA THR A 385 -14.43 -4.73 19.90
C THR A 385 -13.19 -3.82 20.07
N ASN A 386 -12.16 -4.01 19.24
CA ASN A 386 -10.93 -3.20 19.29
C ASN A 386 -11.13 -1.81 18.65
N ASN A 387 -12.09 -1.63 17.75
CA ASN A 387 -12.43 -0.31 17.22
C ASN A 387 -12.88 0.63 18.34
N LEU A 388 -13.63 0.12 19.32
CA LEU A 388 -14.13 0.88 20.48
C LEU A 388 -13.06 1.16 21.55
N THR A 389 -11.82 0.67 21.35
CA THR A 389 -10.72 0.84 22.31
C THR A 389 -9.66 1.78 21.75
N GLY A 390 -9.35 2.87 22.46
CA GLY A 390 -8.23 3.76 22.12
C GLY A 390 -6.88 3.15 22.52
N THR A 391 -5.87 3.33 21.69
CA THR A 391 -4.48 2.94 21.92
C THR A 391 -3.55 4.09 21.53
N ALA A 392 -2.23 3.88 21.64
CA ALA A 392 -1.25 4.85 21.15
C ALA A 392 -1.26 4.94 19.62
N GLN A 393 -1.66 3.88 18.92
CA GLN A 393 -1.63 3.75 17.47
C GLN A 393 -2.96 4.12 16.80
N SER A 394 -4.07 4.08 17.55
CA SER A 394 -5.39 4.35 16.99
C SER A 394 -6.33 4.92 18.05
N ARG A 395 -7.06 5.99 17.70
CA ARG A 395 -8.14 6.47 18.55
C ARG A 395 -9.27 5.44 18.66
N ALA A 396 -10.04 5.52 19.74
CA ALA A 396 -11.31 4.81 19.79
C ALA A 396 -12.25 5.35 18.71
N ALA A 397 -12.88 4.45 17.96
CA ALA A 397 -13.98 4.79 17.08
C ALA A 397 -15.28 4.95 17.87
N THR A 398 -16.18 5.75 17.36
CA THR A 398 -17.54 5.84 17.90
C THR A 398 -18.33 4.54 17.57
N PRO A 399 -19.44 4.26 18.25
CA PRO A 399 -20.32 3.14 17.89
C PRO A 399 -20.78 3.18 16.41
N ALA A 400 -21.09 4.37 15.88
CA ALA A 400 -21.50 4.53 14.50
C ALA A 400 -20.37 4.22 13.51
N GLU A 401 -19.15 4.73 13.76
CA GLU A 401 -17.97 4.41 12.95
C GLU A 401 -17.64 2.91 12.99
N THR A 402 -17.78 2.28 14.17
CA THR A 402 -17.55 0.83 14.33
C THR A 402 -18.58 0.02 13.52
N ALA A 403 -19.85 0.38 13.62
CA ALA A 403 -20.90 -0.27 12.82
C ALA A 403 -20.65 -0.11 11.30
N GLN A 404 -20.28 1.08 10.84
CA GLN A 404 -19.91 1.32 9.44
C GLN A 404 -18.71 0.45 9.01
N GLY A 405 -17.69 0.32 9.86
CA GLY A 405 -16.55 -0.56 9.61
C GLY A 405 -16.96 -2.03 9.47
N VAL A 406 -17.84 -2.52 10.34
CA VAL A 406 -18.41 -3.89 10.24
C VAL A 406 -19.20 -4.05 8.95
N GLU A 407 -20.04 -3.06 8.58
CA GLU A 407 -20.78 -3.08 7.31
C GLU A 407 -19.85 -3.13 6.09
N ALA A 408 -18.74 -2.41 6.11
CA ALA A 408 -17.75 -2.44 5.05
C ALA A 408 -17.12 -3.84 4.92
N VAL A 409 -16.78 -4.49 6.05
CA VAL A 409 -16.26 -5.87 6.06
C VAL A 409 -17.31 -6.84 5.50
N VAL A 410 -18.56 -6.76 5.96
CA VAL A 410 -19.68 -7.58 5.45
C VAL A 410 -19.83 -7.42 3.93
N SER A 411 -19.78 -6.19 3.44
CA SER A 411 -19.89 -5.89 2.01
C SER A 411 -18.75 -6.51 1.21
N GLU A 412 -17.52 -6.42 1.71
CA GLU A 412 -16.34 -6.97 1.05
C GLU A 412 -16.36 -8.52 1.06
N VAL A 413 -16.75 -9.15 2.16
CA VAL A 413 -16.94 -10.61 2.26
C VAL A 413 -17.98 -11.08 1.24
N ARG A 414 -19.13 -10.43 1.17
CA ARG A 414 -20.20 -10.82 0.24
C ARG A 414 -19.81 -10.65 -1.22
N ARG A 415 -19.03 -9.61 -1.52
CA ARG A 415 -18.50 -9.37 -2.87
C ARG A 415 -17.57 -10.49 -3.32
N ARG A 416 -16.74 -11.01 -2.41
CA ARG A 416 -15.74 -12.05 -2.72
C ARG A 416 -16.31 -13.47 -2.61
N LEU A 417 -17.25 -13.70 -1.70
CA LEU A 417 -17.84 -14.99 -1.40
C LEU A 417 -19.38 -14.93 -1.54
N PRO A 418 -19.90 -14.67 -2.75
CA PRO A 418 -21.32 -14.43 -2.95
C PRO A 418 -22.20 -15.67 -2.66
N SER A 419 -21.66 -16.89 -2.74
CA SER A 419 -22.36 -18.15 -2.49
C SER A 419 -22.42 -18.53 -1.01
N SER A 420 -21.60 -17.92 -0.16
CA SER A 420 -21.47 -18.28 1.25
C SER A 420 -22.61 -17.72 2.10
N GLN A 421 -23.03 -18.51 3.09
CA GLN A 421 -23.94 -18.04 4.13
C GLN A 421 -23.12 -17.25 5.18
N LEU A 422 -23.45 -15.97 5.37
CA LEU A 422 -22.74 -15.10 6.28
C LEU A 422 -23.46 -15.02 7.64
N ILE A 423 -22.77 -15.43 8.69
CA ILE A 423 -23.18 -15.24 10.09
C ILE A 423 -22.36 -14.08 10.66
N LEU A 424 -23.04 -12.98 10.96
CA LEU A 424 -22.47 -11.85 11.67
C LEU A 424 -22.74 -12.00 13.16
N MET A 425 -21.67 -12.06 13.95
CA MET A 425 -21.80 -12.06 15.41
C MET A 425 -21.91 -10.61 15.91
N ALA A 426 -22.85 -10.36 16.80
CA ALA A 426 -22.83 -9.15 17.60
C ALA A 426 -21.56 -9.10 18.46
N ILE A 427 -21.04 -7.91 18.74
CA ILE A 427 -19.85 -7.73 19.57
C ILE A 427 -20.16 -8.23 20.97
N MET A 428 -19.32 -9.12 21.48
CA MET A 428 -19.48 -9.69 22.82
C MET A 428 -19.31 -8.64 23.92
N PRO A 429 -20.00 -8.78 25.07
CA PRO A 429 -19.83 -7.83 26.18
C PRO A 429 -18.39 -7.89 26.73
N ARG A 430 -17.85 -6.73 27.10
CA ARG A 430 -16.53 -6.58 27.75
C ARG A 430 -16.68 -5.88 29.10
N GLY A 431 -15.68 -6.13 29.97
CA GLY A 431 -15.72 -5.61 31.33
C GLY A 431 -16.56 -6.49 32.27
N ARG A 432 -16.26 -6.40 33.54
CA ARG A 432 -16.87 -7.29 34.55
C ARG A 432 -18.29 -6.87 34.93
N HIS A 433 -18.52 -5.55 35.03
CA HIS A 433 -19.76 -4.97 35.55
C HIS A 433 -20.56 -4.23 34.46
N ALA A 434 -21.88 -4.13 34.67
CA ALA A 434 -22.78 -3.46 33.74
C ALA A 434 -22.37 -1.97 33.46
N GLY A 435 -21.76 -1.33 34.45
CA GLY A 435 -21.31 0.08 34.37
C GLY A 435 -19.92 0.27 33.76
N ASP A 436 -19.23 -0.77 33.32
CA ASP A 436 -17.90 -0.64 32.74
C ASP A 436 -17.95 0.11 31.41
N ALA A 437 -16.94 0.96 31.18
CA ALA A 437 -16.90 1.94 30.09
C ALA A 437 -17.13 1.34 28.68
N GLN A 438 -16.81 0.06 28.48
CA GLN A 438 -16.98 -0.62 27.20
C GLN A 438 -18.42 -1.08 26.93
N ARG A 439 -19.27 -1.19 27.97
CA ARG A 439 -20.62 -1.76 27.84
C ARG A 439 -21.55 -0.93 26.99
N ALA A 440 -21.64 0.38 27.25
CA ALA A 440 -22.53 1.25 26.51
C ALA A 440 -22.14 1.40 25.04
N PRO A 441 -20.86 1.62 24.66
CA PRO A 441 -20.45 1.64 23.25
C PRO A 441 -20.72 0.30 22.52
N ILE A 442 -20.49 -0.83 23.15
CA ILE A 442 -20.79 -2.16 22.57
C ILE A 442 -22.30 -2.31 22.34
N ALA A 443 -23.12 -2.00 23.35
CA ALA A 443 -24.59 -2.10 23.23
C ALA A 443 -25.13 -1.22 22.09
N GLU A 444 -24.63 0.01 21.98
CA GLU A 444 -25.04 0.93 20.92
C GLU A 444 -24.60 0.44 19.53
N THR A 445 -23.37 -0.07 19.40
CA THR A 445 -22.90 -0.66 18.13
C THR A 445 -23.77 -1.84 17.72
N ASN A 446 -24.07 -2.75 18.66
CA ASN A 446 -24.93 -3.92 18.41
C ASN A 446 -26.37 -3.52 18.05
N ARG A 447 -26.89 -2.45 18.66
CA ARG A 447 -28.20 -1.88 18.28
C ARG A 447 -28.21 -1.40 16.82
N LEU A 448 -27.14 -0.70 16.37
CA LEU A 448 -26.99 -0.24 15.00
C LEU A 448 -26.88 -1.43 14.03
N LEU A 449 -26.10 -2.45 14.35
CA LEU A 449 -25.98 -3.67 13.54
C LEU A 449 -27.32 -4.43 13.48
N ALA A 450 -28.07 -4.50 14.58
CA ALA A 450 -29.39 -5.12 14.60
C ALA A 450 -30.41 -4.33 13.73
N ALA A 451 -30.36 -3.01 13.78
CA ALA A 451 -31.19 -2.18 12.92
C ALA A 451 -30.88 -2.41 11.42
N ARG A 452 -29.62 -2.63 11.09
CA ARG A 452 -29.17 -2.86 9.71
C ARG A 452 -29.43 -4.28 9.21
N TYR A 453 -29.12 -5.28 10.02
CA TYR A 453 -29.11 -6.69 9.60
C TYR A 453 -30.21 -7.56 10.21
N GLY A 454 -30.96 -7.10 11.20
CA GLY A 454 -31.97 -7.90 11.89
C GLY A 454 -33.10 -8.43 11.00
N LYS A 455 -33.30 -7.80 9.81
CA LYS A 455 -34.28 -8.23 8.78
C LYS A 455 -33.62 -8.66 7.47
N ASP A 456 -32.29 -8.63 7.39
CA ASP A 456 -31.54 -8.99 6.17
C ASP A 456 -31.44 -10.52 6.08
N ARG A 457 -32.12 -11.10 5.08
CA ARG A 457 -32.08 -12.56 4.87
C ARG A 457 -30.73 -13.08 4.36
N SER A 458 -29.86 -12.21 3.91
CA SER A 458 -28.56 -12.54 3.35
C SER A 458 -27.42 -12.51 4.38
N VAL A 459 -27.69 -11.95 5.58
CA VAL A 459 -26.76 -11.89 6.70
C VAL A 459 -27.51 -12.34 7.95
N ARG A 460 -27.08 -13.45 8.55
CA ARG A 460 -27.65 -13.92 9.79
C ARG A 460 -26.96 -13.27 10.98
N LEU A 461 -27.61 -12.29 11.60
CA LEU A 461 -27.11 -11.69 12.83
C LEU A 461 -27.37 -12.61 14.02
N VAL A 462 -26.34 -12.89 14.81
CA VAL A 462 -26.41 -13.73 16.04
C VAL A 462 -25.83 -12.95 17.20
N ASP A 463 -26.61 -12.74 18.25
CA ASP A 463 -26.20 -12.10 19.50
C ASP A 463 -26.17 -13.10 20.64
N ILE A 464 -24.98 -13.35 21.18
CA ILE A 464 -24.79 -14.23 22.35
C ILE A 464 -24.57 -13.46 23.65
N GLY A 465 -24.52 -12.13 23.58
CA GLY A 465 -24.31 -11.28 24.77
C GLY A 465 -25.27 -11.59 25.92
N PRO A 466 -26.59 -11.72 25.69
CA PRO A 466 -27.53 -12.08 26.74
C PRO A 466 -27.27 -13.44 27.40
N ARG A 467 -26.63 -14.37 26.67
CA ARG A 467 -26.29 -15.71 27.23
C ARG A 467 -25.03 -15.70 28.08
N MET A 468 -24.22 -14.63 27.96
CA MET A 468 -22.96 -14.48 28.68
C MET A 468 -23.10 -13.66 29.95
N LEU A 469 -24.19 -12.93 30.11
CA LEU A 469 -24.42 -12.04 31.25
C LEU A 469 -25.39 -12.65 32.28
N GLN A 470 -25.13 -12.38 33.54
CA GLN A 470 -26.07 -12.61 34.63
C GLN A 470 -27.20 -11.59 34.59
N PRO A 471 -28.32 -11.81 35.31
CA PRO A 471 -29.45 -10.88 35.34
C PRO A 471 -29.11 -9.45 35.80
N ASP A 472 -28.08 -9.29 36.62
CA ASP A 472 -27.56 -7.99 37.08
C ASP A 472 -26.59 -7.34 36.09
N GLY A 473 -26.36 -7.97 34.93
CA GLY A 473 -25.43 -7.51 33.92
C GLY A 473 -23.97 -7.88 34.18
N THR A 474 -23.66 -8.61 35.24
CA THR A 474 -22.29 -9.08 35.51
C THR A 474 -21.84 -10.10 34.46
N LEU A 475 -20.61 -9.99 33.98
CA LEU A 475 -19.96 -10.96 33.13
C LEU A 475 -19.13 -11.92 33.99
N PRO A 476 -19.52 -13.21 34.11
CA PRO A 476 -18.82 -14.17 34.95
C PRO A 476 -17.35 -14.37 34.52
N GLU A 477 -16.47 -14.45 35.49
CA GLU A 477 -15.04 -14.75 35.24
C GLU A 477 -14.84 -16.12 34.60
N ALA A 478 -15.68 -17.08 34.98
CA ALA A 478 -15.68 -18.41 34.39
C ALA A 478 -15.91 -18.41 32.88
N LEU A 479 -16.63 -17.42 32.35
CA LEU A 479 -16.88 -17.26 30.90
C LEU A 479 -15.84 -16.42 30.20
N MET A 480 -15.36 -15.32 30.84
CA MET A 480 -14.34 -14.41 30.32
C MET A 480 -13.34 -14.01 31.42
N PRO A 481 -12.26 -14.78 31.62
CA PRO A 481 -11.34 -14.60 32.75
C PRO A 481 -10.71 -13.19 32.85
N ASP A 482 -10.38 -12.60 31.73
CA ASP A 482 -9.83 -11.23 31.65
C ASP A 482 -10.87 -10.15 31.30
N GLY A 483 -12.15 -10.52 31.30
CA GLY A 483 -13.26 -9.65 30.93
C GLY A 483 -13.36 -9.33 29.43
N THR A 484 -12.58 -10.00 28.58
CA THR A 484 -12.51 -9.75 27.13
C THR A 484 -12.49 -11.03 26.31
N HIS A 485 -11.67 -12.01 26.70
CA HIS A 485 -11.46 -13.25 25.94
C HIS A 485 -12.20 -14.41 26.58
N PRO A 486 -12.99 -15.16 25.79
CA PRO A 486 -13.71 -16.32 26.32
C PRO A 486 -12.77 -17.41 26.82
N SER A 487 -13.18 -18.06 27.92
CA SER A 487 -12.71 -19.39 28.33
C SER A 487 -13.32 -20.46 27.44
N GLU A 488 -12.99 -21.75 27.68
CA GLU A 488 -13.67 -22.88 27.06
C GLU A 488 -15.21 -22.81 27.27
N ALA A 489 -15.67 -22.47 28.47
CA ALA A 489 -17.10 -22.30 28.75
C ALA A 489 -17.74 -21.14 27.96
N GLY A 490 -17.01 -20.03 27.78
CA GLY A 490 -17.47 -18.94 26.96
C GLY A 490 -17.53 -19.31 25.46
N TYR A 491 -16.56 -20.03 24.96
CA TYR A 491 -16.58 -20.55 23.58
C TYR A 491 -17.65 -21.61 23.37
N ALA A 492 -17.98 -22.43 24.37
CA ALA A 492 -19.08 -23.38 24.28
C ALA A 492 -20.43 -22.69 24.04
N ILE A 493 -20.66 -21.51 24.64
CA ILE A 493 -21.85 -20.70 24.36
C ILE A 493 -21.86 -20.26 22.90
N TRP A 494 -20.72 -19.79 22.38
CA TRP A 494 -20.59 -19.38 20.98
C TRP A 494 -20.79 -20.57 20.03
N ALA A 495 -20.15 -21.71 20.31
CA ALA A 495 -20.32 -22.95 19.54
C ALA A 495 -21.79 -23.38 19.46
N THR A 496 -22.51 -23.36 20.60
CA THR A 496 -23.92 -23.66 20.65
C THR A 496 -24.75 -22.73 19.75
N ALA A 497 -24.50 -21.44 19.82
CA ALA A 497 -25.21 -20.47 18.99
C ALA A 497 -24.92 -20.64 17.48
N LEU A 498 -23.70 -20.98 17.09
CA LEU A 498 -23.36 -21.28 15.71
C LEU A 498 -24.03 -22.58 15.22
N ARG A 499 -24.16 -23.58 16.08
CA ARG A 499 -24.91 -24.82 15.78
C ARG A 499 -26.38 -24.52 15.55
N GLU A 500 -27.00 -23.71 16.40
CA GLU A 500 -28.38 -23.22 16.25
C GLU A 500 -28.53 -22.37 14.98
N ALA A 501 -27.46 -21.69 14.56
CA ALA A 501 -27.38 -20.93 13.31
C ALA A 501 -27.17 -21.83 12.08
N GLY A 502 -27.10 -23.14 12.21
CA GLY A 502 -27.06 -24.11 11.12
C GLY A 502 -25.69 -24.70 10.80
N ILE A 503 -24.64 -24.34 11.52
CA ILE A 503 -23.33 -24.99 11.40
C ILE A 503 -23.41 -26.28 12.22
N THR A 504 -23.71 -27.39 11.58
CA THR A 504 -23.80 -28.72 12.24
C THR A 504 -22.49 -29.48 12.04
N ALA A 505 -22.04 -30.20 13.06
CA ALA A 505 -20.90 -31.11 12.92
C ALA A 505 -21.12 -32.08 11.75
N THR A 506 -20.07 -32.38 11.04
CA THR A 506 -20.08 -33.52 10.11
C THR A 506 -20.00 -34.80 10.95
N PRO A 507 -20.78 -35.83 10.63
CA PRO A 507 -20.71 -37.10 11.34
C PRO A 507 -19.31 -37.69 11.33
#